data_658236801e94b24902cf09c65295c631
#
_entry.id   658236801e94b24902cf09c65295c631
#
_cell.length_a   1.000
_cell.length_b   1.000
_cell.length_c   1.000
_cell.angle_alpha   90.00
_cell.angle_beta   90.00
_cell.angle_gamma   90.00
#
_symmetry.space_group_name_H-M   'P 1'
#
loop_
_entity.id
_entity.type
_entity.pdbx_description
1 polymer ?
#
loop_
_entity_poly.entity_id
_entity_poly.type
_entity_poly.pdbx_seq_one_letter_code
_entity_poly.pdbx_strand_id
1 'polypeptide(L)'
;MSARKSTIISMSVGLLLAVVAAPTAIAGESEPVSISLVYMADLHAQLEPHAEFFWHGGEDETATAGGVARIATAIEAIRRERPGRVLFMDAGDTIQGSAAAAWTEGKAVVAPVNALKLGLAIPGNWEVVYGAKVLVERAGEFRHPTIAANLRDAKSKKLVFPPYLVKEVGGVRIGVIGFTDPDVPERQPPSYSKGLAFDGAGVLPTLIDELRRKEKVDVVVLLTHVGLPKSIRLAETLKGVDFVLSGDTHERTYEPIVRGETWVVEPGSFGSFLGRLDFTVKGGKVADRKWELIELRADRFAEDPLVKRVVDETLAPMRPKLAEVIGHTQAPLMRYNVVETSLDDVLSDALREAAGTEIGLSNGFRFSPPTAAGPIRESDLWDWYPISTRLKVGKVKGRQLRAFWERELEHVFASDPEKLFGGWVPRPSGMTVRFAAHAPEGRLVREIRVGGEPLEEEREYTLVACEREGDEPDKLCRIPHVREPRVLGLDAHEAVRQYLARHSPLSAPEGERVVAVDLPSVVRSQVFPTPEGRAVRAGGK
;
A
#
# COMPACT_ATOMS: atom_id res chain seq x y z
N MET A 1 24.47 58.10 -103.94
CA MET A 1 23.19 57.94 -103.23
C MET A 1 23.36 56.81 -102.25
N SER A 2 23.35 57.17 -100.99
CA SER A 2 23.89 56.43 -99.88
C SER A 2 22.87 55.46 -99.27
N ALA A 3 23.23 54.20 -99.13
CA ALA A 3 22.48 53.19 -98.36
C ALA A 3 23.10 53.01 -96.97
N ARG A 4 22.37 53.37 -95.94
CA ARG A 4 22.76 53.11 -94.54
C ARG A 4 22.40 51.68 -94.13
N LYS A 5 23.40 50.94 -93.74
CA LYS A 5 23.24 49.64 -93.10
C LYS A 5 22.93 49.84 -91.60
N SER A 6 21.79 49.33 -91.15
CA SER A 6 21.47 49.25 -89.72
C SER A 6 21.95 47.91 -89.14
N THR A 7 22.78 47.99 -88.11
CA THR A 7 23.26 46.82 -87.36
C THR A 7 22.34 46.58 -86.17
N ILE A 8 21.71 45.40 -86.07
CA ILE A 8 20.89 44.97 -84.98
C ILE A 8 21.83 44.25 -84.00
N ILE A 9 21.95 44.82 -82.76
CA ILE A 9 22.65 44.18 -81.66
C ILE A 9 21.60 43.38 -80.87
N SER A 10 21.75 42.05 -80.85
CA SER A 10 20.93 41.14 -80.07
C SER A 10 21.52 41.05 -78.65
N MET A 11 20.79 41.55 -77.66
CA MET A 11 21.13 41.40 -76.23
C MET A 11 20.47 40.11 -75.71
N SER A 12 21.30 39.09 -75.46
CA SER A 12 20.86 37.88 -74.77
C SER A 12 20.82 38.15 -73.29
N VAL A 13 19.61 38.18 -72.66
CA VAL A 13 19.41 38.24 -71.24
C VAL A 13 19.53 36.82 -70.66
N GLY A 14 20.65 36.53 -70.00
CA GLY A 14 20.82 35.28 -69.24
C GLY A 14 20.06 35.35 -67.96
N LEU A 15 19.02 34.52 -67.77
CA LEU A 15 18.26 34.36 -66.54
C LEU A 15 19.08 33.46 -65.62
N LEU A 16 19.78 34.05 -64.62
CA LEU A 16 20.37 33.30 -63.49
C LEU A 16 19.26 32.88 -62.57
N LEU A 17 18.87 31.59 -62.59
CA LEU A 17 18.07 30.99 -61.55
C LEU A 17 18.94 30.80 -60.26
N ALA A 18 18.79 31.70 -59.29
CA ALA A 18 19.34 31.51 -57.97
C ALA A 18 18.46 30.45 -57.22
N VAL A 19 18.97 29.21 -57.13
CA VAL A 19 18.40 28.20 -56.29
C VAL A 19 18.68 28.62 -54.82
N VAL A 20 17.68 29.25 -54.18
CA VAL A 20 17.70 29.47 -52.73
C VAL A 20 17.46 28.10 -52.09
N ALA A 21 18.54 27.45 -51.62
CA ALA A 21 18.43 26.29 -50.75
C ALA A 21 17.80 26.79 -49.45
N ALA A 22 16.54 26.40 -49.21
CA ALA A 22 15.93 26.59 -47.88
C ALA A 22 16.79 25.86 -46.84
N PRO A 23 17.14 26.48 -45.72
CA PRO A 23 17.83 25.76 -44.67
C PRO A 23 16.91 24.63 -44.21
N THR A 24 17.33 23.38 -44.39
CA THR A 24 16.77 22.24 -43.70
C THR A 24 16.95 22.53 -42.21
N ALA A 25 15.85 22.89 -41.56
CA ALA A 25 15.82 22.96 -40.08
C ALA A 25 16.22 21.57 -39.59
N ILE A 26 17.47 21.41 -39.15
CA ILE A 26 17.88 20.28 -38.34
C ILE A 26 16.95 20.39 -37.16
N ALA A 27 16.03 19.41 -36.99
CA ALA A 27 15.21 19.30 -35.82
C ALA A 27 16.18 19.23 -34.62
N GLY A 28 16.36 20.34 -33.94
CA GLY A 28 17.22 20.43 -32.78
C GLY A 28 16.74 19.41 -31.79
N GLU A 29 17.65 18.61 -31.25
CA GLU A 29 17.31 17.73 -30.12
C GLU A 29 16.59 18.58 -29.10
N SER A 30 15.35 18.22 -28.75
CA SER A 30 14.60 18.91 -27.71
C SER A 30 15.40 18.89 -26.41
N GLU A 31 15.54 20.04 -25.74
CA GLU A 31 16.22 20.13 -24.45
C GLU A 31 15.61 19.14 -23.45
N PRO A 32 16.44 18.45 -22.64
CA PRO A 32 15.93 17.53 -21.63
C PRO A 32 14.99 18.23 -20.66
N VAL A 33 13.80 17.68 -20.45
CA VAL A 33 12.80 18.19 -19.50
C VAL A 33 12.85 17.34 -18.23
N SER A 34 13.12 17.98 -17.10
CA SER A 34 13.13 17.30 -15.79
C SER A 34 11.75 17.35 -15.15
N ILE A 35 11.28 16.18 -14.70
CA ILE A 35 9.97 15.96 -14.05
C ILE A 35 10.18 15.30 -12.69
N SER A 36 9.32 15.61 -11.74
CA SER A 36 9.20 14.89 -10.46
C SER A 36 7.84 14.22 -10.38
N LEU A 37 7.83 12.89 -10.26
CA LEU A 37 6.68 12.15 -9.74
C LEU A 37 6.86 12.03 -8.24
N VAL A 38 5.86 12.47 -7.49
CA VAL A 38 5.82 12.30 -6.04
C VAL A 38 4.59 11.49 -5.72
N TYR A 39 4.69 10.56 -4.79
CA TYR A 39 3.51 9.82 -4.37
C TYR A 39 3.58 9.36 -2.92
N MET A 40 2.39 9.19 -2.35
CA MET A 40 2.15 8.52 -1.09
C MET A 40 1.37 7.23 -1.34
N ALA A 41 1.42 6.32 -0.40
CA ALA A 41 0.61 5.12 -0.35
C ALA A 41 0.18 4.87 1.09
N ASP A 42 -0.89 4.11 1.28
CA ASP A 42 -1.24 3.53 2.56
C ASP A 42 -1.29 4.57 3.70
N LEU A 43 -1.94 5.71 3.42
CA LEU A 43 -2.12 6.77 4.44
C LEU A 43 -2.89 6.26 5.66
N HIS A 44 -3.82 5.31 5.45
CA HIS A 44 -4.65 4.71 6.49
C HIS A 44 -5.27 5.74 7.44
N ALA A 45 -5.71 6.87 6.87
CA ALA A 45 -6.34 7.96 7.61
C ALA A 45 -5.51 8.51 8.78
N GLN A 46 -4.17 8.38 8.73
CA GLN A 46 -3.25 8.97 9.71
C GLN A 46 -3.08 10.46 9.41
N LEU A 47 -4.00 11.26 9.94
CA LEU A 47 -4.09 12.69 9.65
C LEU A 47 -3.12 13.52 10.49
N GLU A 48 -2.76 13.05 11.68
CA GLU A 48 -1.89 13.72 12.66
C GLU A 48 -0.51 13.06 12.75
N PRO A 49 0.48 13.78 13.30
CA PRO A 49 1.77 13.17 13.63
C PRO A 49 1.59 12.03 14.65
N HIS A 50 2.36 10.98 14.48
CA HIS A 50 2.39 9.82 15.36
C HIS A 50 3.82 9.34 15.60
N ALA A 51 4.01 8.39 16.51
CA ALA A 51 5.28 7.69 16.64
C ALA A 51 5.54 6.85 15.37
N GLU A 52 6.77 6.88 14.89
CA GLU A 52 7.21 6.06 13.76
C GLU A 52 8.55 5.42 14.10
N PHE A 53 8.78 4.23 13.54
CA PHE A 53 9.97 3.45 13.77
C PHE A 53 10.84 3.41 12.51
N PHE A 54 12.08 3.88 12.62
CA PHE A 54 13.05 3.96 11.54
C PHE A 54 14.17 2.94 11.77
N TRP A 55 14.60 2.23 10.74
CA TRP A 55 15.64 1.20 10.82
C TRP A 55 16.66 1.26 9.68
N HIS A 56 16.62 2.30 8.85
CA HIS A 56 17.60 2.48 7.79
C HIS A 56 18.92 2.99 8.38
N GLY A 57 20.04 2.39 7.96
CA GLY A 57 21.36 2.76 8.45
C GLY A 57 21.89 1.94 9.64
N GLY A 58 21.13 0.95 10.12
CA GLY A 58 21.63 -0.06 11.06
C GLY A 58 21.30 0.20 12.53
N GLU A 59 20.76 1.36 12.89
CA GLU A 59 20.22 1.64 14.24
C GLU A 59 18.72 1.81 14.19
N ASP A 60 18.03 1.16 15.13
CA ASP A 60 16.58 1.27 15.30
C ASP A 60 16.25 2.55 16.10
N GLU A 61 15.43 3.41 15.53
CA GLU A 61 15.06 4.69 16.14
C GLU A 61 13.55 4.88 16.10
N THR A 62 12.97 5.37 17.20
CA THR A 62 11.58 5.86 17.24
C THR A 62 11.57 7.38 17.23
N ALA A 63 10.86 7.99 16.31
CA ALA A 63 10.70 9.43 16.22
C ALA A 63 9.26 9.82 15.86
N THR A 64 8.87 11.06 16.12
CA THR A 64 7.59 11.58 15.63
C THR A 64 7.69 11.86 14.14
N ALA A 65 6.74 11.34 13.37
CA ALA A 65 6.67 11.53 11.93
C ALA A 65 5.21 11.59 11.42
N GLY A 66 5.04 11.72 10.12
CA GLY A 66 3.73 11.65 9.47
C GLY A 66 2.84 12.87 9.70
N GLY A 67 1.58 12.67 9.38
CA GLY A 67 0.56 13.72 9.41
C GLY A 67 0.45 14.50 8.10
N VAL A 68 -0.80 14.75 7.69
CA VAL A 68 -1.12 15.39 6.39
C VAL A 68 -0.51 16.78 6.27
N ALA A 69 -0.43 17.53 7.38
CA ALA A 69 0.18 18.86 7.39
C ALA A 69 1.69 18.84 7.10
N ARG A 70 2.39 17.76 7.47
CA ARG A 70 3.81 17.60 7.17
C ARG A 70 4.04 17.14 5.73
N ILE A 71 3.16 16.28 5.20
CA ILE A 71 3.11 15.96 3.76
C ILE A 71 2.99 17.24 2.94
N ALA A 72 2.10 18.16 3.35
CA ALA A 72 1.91 19.44 2.65
C ALA A 72 3.19 20.27 2.59
N THR A 73 3.94 20.39 3.70
CA THR A 73 5.21 21.10 3.72
C THR A 73 6.23 20.52 2.74
N ALA A 74 6.37 19.18 2.74
CA ALA A 74 7.31 18.50 1.87
C ALA A 74 6.95 18.64 0.39
N ILE A 75 5.68 18.42 0.02
CA ILE A 75 5.26 18.54 -1.38
C ILE A 75 5.32 19.99 -1.89
N GLU A 76 5.00 20.99 -1.06
CA GLU A 76 5.12 22.40 -1.47
C GLU A 76 6.59 22.84 -1.62
N ALA A 77 7.52 22.24 -0.87
CA ALA A 77 8.96 22.45 -1.10
C ALA A 77 9.39 21.91 -2.48
N ILE A 78 8.96 20.69 -2.85
CA ILE A 78 9.27 20.09 -4.15
C ILE A 78 8.61 20.89 -5.29
N ARG A 79 7.36 21.36 -5.11
CA ARG A 79 6.67 22.22 -6.10
C ARG A 79 7.39 23.54 -6.33
N ARG A 80 7.97 24.16 -5.29
CA ARG A 80 8.78 25.38 -5.40
C ARG A 80 10.11 25.14 -6.09
N GLU A 81 10.73 23.98 -5.85
CA GLU A 81 11.97 23.56 -6.53
C GLU A 81 11.72 23.34 -8.05
N ARG A 82 10.55 22.80 -8.42
CA ARG A 82 10.20 22.41 -9.79
C ARG A 82 8.83 22.95 -10.23
N PRO A 83 8.68 24.26 -10.42
CA PRO A 83 7.39 24.87 -10.76
C PRO A 83 6.78 24.29 -12.02
N GLY A 84 5.53 23.80 -11.95
CA GLY A 84 4.78 23.21 -13.08
C GLY A 84 5.31 21.85 -13.57
N ARG A 85 6.26 21.22 -12.85
CA ARG A 85 6.91 19.97 -13.24
C ARG A 85 6.78 18.85 -12.20
N VAL A 86 5.76 18.93 -11.35
CA VAL A 86 5.49 17.94 -10.30
C VAL A 86 4.12 17.34 -10.49
N LEU A 87 4.03 16.00 -10.49
CA LEU A 87 2.79 15.26 -10.39
C LEU A 87 2.77 14.53 -9.04
N PHE A 88 1.82 14.89 -8.18
CA PHE A 88 1.64 14.25 -6.87
C PHE A 88 0.46 13.28 -6.92
N MET A 89 0.66 12.03 -6.49
CA MET A 89 -0.28 10.92 -6.63
C MET A 89 -0.47 10.19 -5.29
N ASP A 90 -1.55 9.40 -5.23
CA ASP A 90 -1.86 8.54 -4.09
C ASP A 90 -2.12 7.11 -4.60
N ALA A 91 -1.40 6.15 -4.06
CA ALA A 91 -1.49 4.74 -4.44
C ALA A 91 -2.54 3.94 -3.66
N GLY A 92 -3.45 4.60 -2.92
CA GLY A 92 -4.60 3.97 -2.26
C GLY A 92 -4.39 3.65 -0.77
N ASP A 93 -5.40 3.03 -0.20
CA ASP A 93 -5.57 2.76 1.24
C ASP A 93 -5.54 4.06 2.06
N THR A 94 -6.36 5.00 1.64
CA THR A 94 -6.38 6.39 2.13
C THR A 94 -7.43 6.60 3.20
N ILE A 95 -8.67 6.06 3.00
CA ILE A 95 -9.84 6.44 3.79
C ILE A 95 -10.16 5.53 4.98
N GLN A 96 -9.34 4.54 5.27
CA GLN A 96 -9.53 3.59 6.36
C GLN A 96 -8.25 3.48 7.18
N GLY A 97 -8.34 3.27 8.51
CA GLY A 97 -7.19 2.97 9.36
C GLY A 97 -7.14 3.75 10.68
N SER A 98 -8.10 4.65 10.95
CA SER A 98 -8.18 5.37 12.22
C SER A 98 -9.62 5.51 12.70
N ALA A 99 -9.79 5.91 13.98
CA ALA A 99 -11.11 6.19 14.57
C ALA A 99 -11.90 7.22 13.75
N ALA A 100 -11.24 8.30 13.33
CA ALA A 100 -11.89 9.38 12.58
C ALA A 100 -12.45 8.86 11.26
N ALA A 101 -11.72 8.00 10.56
CA ALA A 101 -12.20 7.36 9.35
C ALA A 101 -13.36 6.39 9.64
N ALA A 102 -13.22 5.53 10.65
CA ALA A 102 -14.23 4.54 11.00
C ALA A 102 -15.57 5.19 11.41
N TRP A 103 -15.53 6.23 12.25
CA TRP A 103 -16.75 6.91 12.73
C TRP A 103 -17.44 7.76 11.68
N THR A 104 -16.79 8.05 10.58
CA THR A 104 -17.31 8.91 9.49
C THR A 104 -17.34 8.23 8.14
N GLU A 105 -17.09 6.91 8.07
CA GLU A 105 -16.98 6.15 6.83
C GLU A 105 -16.04 6.83 5.82
N GLY A 106 -14.84 7.22 6.32
CA GLY A 106 -13.80 7.89 5.54
C GLY A 106 -14.03 9.39 5.27
N LYS A 107 -15.16 9.98 5.65
CA LYS A 107 -15.48 11.39 5.36
C LYS A 107 -14.48 12.36 5.98
N ALA A 108 -13.99 12.08 7.19
CA ALA A 108 -13.01 12.92 7.88
C ALA A 108 -11.68 13.07 7.09
N VAL A 109 -11.37 12.14 6.20
CA VAL A 109 -10.13 12.17 5.41
C VAL A 109 -10.21 13.14 4.23
N VAL A 110 -11.41 13.40 3.73
CA VAL A 110 -11.64 14.13 2.45
C VAL A 110 -11.07 15.55 2.47
N ALA A 111 -11.39 16.34 3.48
CA ALA A 111 -10.95 17.74 3.53
C ALA A 111 -9.42 17.87 3.71
N PRO A 112 -8.76 17.12 4.65
CA PRO A 112 -7.31 17.11 4.78
C PRO A 112 -6.58 16.68 3.51
N VAL A 113 -7.01 15.60 2.85
CA VAL A 113 -6.37 15.11 1.61
C VAL A 113 -6.60 16.08 0.45
N ASN A 114 -7.78 16.69 0.34
CA ASN A 114 -8.04 17.74 -0.67
C ASN A 114 -7.09 18.93 -0.53
N ALA A 115 -6.62 19.24 0.68
CA ALA A 115 -5.66 20.31 0.91
C ALA A 115 -4.27 20.02 0.32
N LEU A 116 -3.91 18.76 0.11
CA LEU A 116 -2.65 18.32 -0.52
C LEU A 116 -2.59 18.59 -2.03
N LYS A 117 -3.74 18.80 -2.68
CA LYS A 117 -3.85 19.05 -4.14
C LYS A 117 -3.23 17.93 -4.97
N LEU A 118 -3.65 16.70 -4.74
CA LEU A 118 -3.25 15.54 -5.54
C LEU A 118 -3.64 15.70 -7.02
N GLY A 119 -2.84 15.13 -7.92
CA GLY A 119 -3.12 15.08 -9.35
C GLY A 119 -4.07 13.96 -9.74
N LEU A 120 -3.98 12.82 -9.05
CA LEU A 120 -4.85 11.64 -9.18
C LEU A 120 -4.59 10.66 -8.02
N ALA A 121 -5.51 9.69 -7.86
CA ALA A 121 -5.36 8.58 -6.93
C ALA A 121 -5.92 7.28 -7.52
N ILE A 122 -5.57 6.15 -6.91
CA ILE A 122 -6.21 4.86 -7.14
C ILE A 122 -6.85 4.36 -5.83
N PRO A 123 -7.87 3.49 -5.89
CA PRO A 123 -8.34 2.82 -4.68
C PRO A 123 -7.36 1.69 -4.28
N GLY A 124 -7.12 1.55 -3.00
CA GLY A 124 -6.47 0.38 -2.44
C GLY A 124 -7.47 -0.72 -2.12
N ASN A 125 -7.04 -1.73 -1.33
CA ASN A 125 -7.90 -2.84 -0.94
C ASN A 125 -8.84 -2.50 0.22
N TRP A 126 -8.55 -1.46 1.00
CA TRP A 126 -9.39 -1.00 2.11
C TRP A 126 -10.42 0.06 1.75
N GLU A 127 -10.37 0.65 0.57
CA GLU A 127 -11.40 1.59 0.11
C GLU A 127 -12.79 0.98 0.02
N VAL A 128 -12.89 -0.36 -0.07
CA VAL A 128 -14.19 -1.07 -0.10
C VAL A 128 -14.80 -1.34 1.28
N VAL A 129 -14.09 -1.06 2.36
CA VAL A 129 -14.49 -1.43 3.74
C VAL A 129 -15.87 -0.92 4.15
N TYR A 130 -16.25 0.25 3.66
CA TYR A 130 -17.56 0.86 3.91
C TYR A 130 -18.58 0.55 2.80
N GLY A 131 -18.25 -0.39 1.89
CA GLY A 131 -19.08 -0.82 0.77
C GLY A 131 -18.92 0.00 -0.50
N ALA A 132 -19.35 -0.60 -1.62
CA ALA A 132 -19.21 -0.02 -2.96
C ALA A 132 -19.81 1.39 -3.12
N LYS A 133 -20.91 1.67 -2.43
CA LYS A 133 -21.57 2.98 -2.48
C LYS A 133 -20.66 4.06 -1.87
N VAL A 134 -20.14 3.81 -0.68
CA VAL A 134 -19.27 4.76 0.03
C VAL A 134 -17.96 4.98 -0.72
N LEU A 135 -17.37 3.93 -1.30
CA LEU A 135 -16.21 4.06 -2.19
C LEU A 135 -16.45 5.12 -3.28
N VAL A 136 -17.57 5.01 -4.01
CA VAL A 136 -17.89 5.96 -5.10
C VAL A 136 -18.18 7.36 -4.55
N GLU A 137 -18.89 7.46 -3.42
CA GLU A 137 -19.18 8.75 -2.76
C GLU A 137 -17.90 9.46 -2.33
N ARG A 138 -16.99 8.76 -1.63
CA ARG A 138 -15.72 9.36 -1.18
C ARG A 138 -14.84 9.75 -2.37
N ALA A 139 -14.73 8.88 -3.39
CA ALA A 139 -14.00 9.22 -4.62
C ALA A 139 -14.56 10.49 -5.31
N GLY A 140 -15.87 10.67 -5.30
CA GLY A 140 -16.52 11.87 -5.85
C GLY A 140 -16.34 13.14 -5.03
N GLU A 141 -15.99 13.05 -3.75
CA GLU A 141 -15.73 14.19 -2.86
C GLU A 141 -14.29 14.67 -2.90
N PHE A 142 -13.37 13.85 -3.37
CA PHE A 142 -12.00 14.28 -3.62
C PHE A 142 -11.94 15.21 -4.84
N ARG A 143 -11.04 16.20 -4.78
CA ARG A 143 -10.83 17.16 -5.90
C ARG A 143 -9.99 16.61 -7.03
N HIS A 144 -9.29 15.51 -6.77
CA HIS A 144 -8.54 14.78 -7.78
C HIS A 144 -9.36 13.62 -8.37
N PRO A 145 -9.11 13.20 -9.61
CA PRO A 145 -9.74 12.03 -10.17
C PRO A 145 -9.20 10.75 -9.52
N THR A 146 -10.10 9.76 -9.37
CA THR A 146 -9.75 8.38 -9.04
C THR A 146 -9.74 7.56 -10.33
N ILE A 147 -8.73 6.71 -10.53
CA ILE A 147 -8.59 5.81 -11.67
C ILE A 147 -8.41 4.36 -11.23
N ALA A 148 -9.01 3.41 -11.97
CA ALA A 148 -8.80 1.98 -11.73
C ALA A 148 -9.14 1.18 -13.00
N ALA A 149 -8.16 0.50 -13.56
CA ALA A 149 -8.30 -0.25 -14.81
C ALA A 149 -9.09 -1.56 -14.67
N ASN A 150 -9.20 -2.07 -13.45
CA ASN A 150 -9.69 -3.42 -13.18
C ASN A 150 -10.87 -3.47 -12.21
N LEU A 151 -11.43 -2.34 -11.79
CA LEU A 151 -12.58 -2.29 -10.88
C LEU A 151 -13.88 -2.06 -11.65
N ARG A 152 -14.80 -3.01 -11.55
CA ARG A 152 -16.10 -2.99 -12.25
C ARG A 152 -17.29 -3.05 -11.30
N ASP A 153 -18.37 -2.47 -11.71
CA ASP A 153 -19.69 -2.78 -11.16
C ASP A 153 -20.06 -4.22 -11.55
N ALA A 154 -20.36 -5.06 -10.56
CA ALA A 154 -20.61 -6.50 -10.78
C ALA A 154 -21.83 -6.78 -11.67
N LYS A 155 -22.83 -5.88 -11.67
CA LYS A 155 -24.08 -6.03 -12.43
C LYS A 155 -23.94 -5.54 -13.87
N SER A 156 -23.49 -4.30 -14.05
CA SER A 156 -23.37 -3.68 -15.38
C SER A 156 -22.12 -4.06 -16.13
N LYS A 157 -21.12 -4.64 -15.45
CA LYS A 157 -19.77 -4.95 -15.95
C LYS A 157 -18.98 -3.74 -16.45
N LYS A 158 -19.47 -2.52 -16.24
CA LYS A 158 -18.76 -1.29 -16.58
C LYS A 158 -17.69 -0.98 -15.56
N LEU A 159 -16.61 -0.35 -16.00
CA LEU A 159 -15.61 0.20 -15.09
C LEU A 159 -16.26 1.23 -14.15
N VAL A 160 -15.89 1.17 -12.86
CA VAL A 160 -16.34 2.13 -11.84
C VAL A 160 -15.61 3.45 -12.02
N PHE A 161 -14.34 3.40 -12.37
CA PHE A 161 -13.48 4.56 -12.61
C PHE A 161 -12.81 4.47 -14.00
N PRO A 162 -12.32 5.60 -14.55
CA PRO A 162 -11.48 5.56 -15.75
C PRO A 162 -10.25 4.66 -15.56
N PRO A 163 -9.82 3.91 -16.57
CA PRO A 163 -8.70 2.96 -16.43
C PRO A 163 -7.34 3.64 -16.30
N TYR A 164 -7.19 4.80 -16.91
CA TYR A 164 -5.96 5.60 -16.91
C TYR A 164 -6.26 7.09 -17.05
N LEU A 165 -5.25 7.89 -16.81
CA LEU A 165 -5.28 9.33 -17.06
C LEU A 165 -4.00 9.77 -17.76
N VAL A 166 -4.12 10.66 -18.74
CA VAL A 166 -2.97 11.34 -19.36
C VAL A 166 -2.85 12.73 -18.78
N LYS A 167 -1.70 13.05 -18.21
CA LYS A 167 -1.33 14.37 -17.67
C LYS A 167 -0.19 14.96 -18.47
N GLU A 168 -0.29 16.24 -18.78
CA GLU A 168 0.83 17.01 -19.30
C GLU A 168 1.49 17.77 -18.15
N VAL A 169 2.76 17.50 -17.93
CA VAL A 169 3.56 18.06 -16.82
C VAL A 169 4.86 18.62 -17.41
N GLY A 170 5.02 19.93 -17.40
CA GLY A 170 6.20 20.59 -17.97
C GLY A 170 6.40 20.32 -19.46
N GLY A 171 5.33 20.03 -20.21
CA GLY A 171 5.38 19.68 -21.64
C GLY A 171 5.62 18.19 -21.91
N VAL A 172 5.77 17.36 -20.86
CA VAL A 172 5.88 15.90 -20.95
C VAL A 172 4.50 15.27 -20.78
N ARG A 173 4.11 14.37 -21.70
CA ARG A 173 2.86 13.62 -21.62
C ARG A 173 3.06 12.32 -20.83
N ILE A 174 2.44 12.23 -19.68
CA ILE A 174 2.55 11.10 -18.74
C ILE A 174 1.23 10.35 -18.72
N GLY A 175 1.24 9.09 -19.13
CA GLY A 175 0.10 8.18 -18.98
C GLY A 175 0.22 7.40 -17.68
N VAL A 176 -0.78 7.52 -16.80
CA VAL A 176 -0.85 6.79 -15.53
C VAL A 176 -1.99 5.80 -15.60
N ILE A 177 -1.70 4.51 -15.50
CA ILE A 177 -2.69 3.44 -15.37
C ILE A 177 -2.86 3.14 -13.87
N GLY A 178 -4.10 3.10 -13.38
CA GLY A 178 -4.41 2.67 -12.02
C GLY A 178 -4.73 1.18 -11.99
N PHE A 179 -4.15 0.43 -11.07
CA PHE A 179 -4.42 -0.99 -10.92
C PHE A 179 -4.54 -1.37 -9.44
N THR A 180 -5.77 -1.64 -9.00
CA THR A 180 -6.06 -2.05 -7.61
C THR A 180 -5.98 -3.58 -7.46
N ASP A 181 -6.00 -4.06 -6.21
CA ASP A 181 -5.85 -5.47 -5.87
C ASP A 181 -7.02 -6.32 -6.42
N PRO A 182 -6.75 -7.27 -7.31
CA PRO A 182 -7.78 -8.17 -7.81
C PRO A 182 -8.26 -9.20 -6.76
N ASP A 183 -7.48 -9.44 -5.70
CA ASP A 183 -7.74 -10.45 -4.68
C ASP A 183 -8.59 -9.91 -3.52
N VAL A 184 -9.06 -8.66 -3.59
CA VAL A 184 -9.92 -8.04 -2.56
C VAL A 184 -11.07 -8.96 -2.11
N PRO A 185 -11.83 -9.64 -2.99
CA PRO A 185 -12.94 -10.50 -2.55
C PRO A 185 -12.51 -11.69 -1.68
N GLU A 186 -11.27 -12.13 -1.78
CA GLU A 186 -10.70 -13.23 -1.02
C GLU A 186 -9.98 -12.75 0.24
N ARG A 187 -9.28 -11.63 0.12
CA ARG A 187 -8.52 -11.02 1.22
C ARG A 187 -9.42 -10.39 2.28
N GLN A 188 -10.47 -9.69 1.85
CA GLN A 188 -11.40 -8.96 2.71
C GLN A 188 -12.65 -9.81 3.06
N PRO A 189 -13.43 -9.46 4.09
CA PRO A 189 -14.76 -10.01 4.29
C PRO A 189 -15.61 -9.83 3.01
N PRO A 190 -16.33 -10.88 2.56
CA PRO A 190 -17.09 -10.84 1.31
C PRO A 190 -18.14 -9.72 1.23
N SER A 191 -18.65 -9.25 2.37
CA SER A 191 -19.62 -8.17 2.44
C SER A 191 -19.06 -6.83 1.96
N TYR A 192 -17.75 -6.57 2.11
CA TYR A 192 -17.14 -5.27 1.82
C TYR A 192 -17.11 -4.95 0.32
N SER A 193 -16.77 -5.93 -0.51
CA SER A 193 -16.71 -5.77 -1.96
C SER A 193 -17.99 -6.18 -2.69
N LYS A 194 -19.08 -6.43 -1.95
CA LYS A 194 -20.37 -6.81 -2.55
C LYS A 194 -20.84 -5.78 -3.57
N GLY A 195 -21.13 -6.24 -4.79
CA GLY A 195 -21.53 -5.37 -5.90
C GLY A 195 -20.38 -4.89 -6.78
N LEU A 196 -19.14 -5.22 -6.44
CA LEU A 196 -17.95 -4.98 -7.24
C LEU A 196 -17.42 -6.28 -7.85
N ALA A 197 -16.67 -6.14 -8.94
CA ALA A 197 -15.92 -7.21 -9.57
C ALA A 197 -14.52 -6.67 -9.94
N PHE A 198 -13.53 -7.53 -9.88
CA PHE A 198 -12.14 -7.18 -10.10
C PHE A 198 -11.56 -8.01 -11.23
N ASP A 199 -11.02 -7.35 -12.26
CA ASP A 199 -10.29 -8.04 -13.33
C ASP A 199 -8.83 -8.24 -12.91
N GLY A 200 -8.20 -9.32 -13.40
CA GLY A 200 -6.77 -9.55 -13.23
C GLY A 200 -5.91 -8.68 -14.15
N ALA A 201 -4.58 -8.84 -14.04
CA ALA A 201 -3.58 -8.04 -14.77
C ALA A 201 -3.63 -8.18 -16.32
N GLY A 202 -4.40 -9.13 -16.84
CA GLY A 202 -4.59 -9.32 -18.30
C GLY A 202 -5.15 -8.12 -19.04
N VAL A 203 -5.72 -7.13 -18.35
CA VAL A 203 -6.21 -5.87 -18.97
C VAL A 203 -5.07 -4.89 -19.29
N LEU A 204 -3.92 -4.98 -18.61
CA LEU A 204 -2.84 -4.00 -18.64
C LEU A 204 -2.13 -3.89 -20.02
N PRO A 205 -1.79 -4.99 -20.73
CA PRO A 205 -1.08 -4.88 -22.00
C PRO A 205 -1.81 -4.03 -23.04
N THR A 206 -3.14 -4.15 -23.11
CA THR A 206 -3.95 -3.37 -24.05
C THR A 206 -3.93 -1.87 -23.71
N LEU A 207 -4.00 -1.52 -22.44
CA LEU A 207 -3.97 -0.13 -21.99
C LEU A 207 -2.60 0.52 -22.19
N ILE A 208 -1.52 -0.23 -21.95
CA ILE A 208 -0.15 0.23 -22.22
C ILE A 208 0.02 0.53 -23.72
N ASP A 209 -0.45 -0.38 -24.59
CA ASP A 209 -0.41 -0.20 -26.04
C ASP A 209 -1.23 1.02 -26.49
N GLU A 210 -2.41 1.23 -25.91
CA GLU A 210 -3.25 2.40 -26.15
C GLU A 210 -2.53 3.70 -25.77
N LEU A 211 -1.94 3.77 -24.58
CA LEU A 211 -1.17 4.94 -24.13
C LEU A 211 0.01 5.24 -25.04
N ARG A 212 0.78 4.21 -25.44
CA ARG A 212 1.96 4.39 -26.30
C ARG A 212 1.61 4.75 -27.73
N ARG A 213 0.60 4.11 -28.34
CA ARG A 213 0.30 4.24 -29.78
C ARG A 213 -0.78 5.26 -30.10
N LYS A 214 -1.86 5.32 -29.30
CA LYS A 214 -2.97 6.26 -29.55
C LYS A 214 -2.73 7.59 -28.85
N GLU A 215 -2.48 7.53 -27.54
CA GLU A 215 -2.26 8.73 -26.73
C GLU A 215 -0.86 9.31 -26.93
N LYS A 216 0.09 8.53 -27.46
CA LYS A 216 1.47 8.94 -27.74
C LYS A 216 2.14 9.59 -26.53
N VAL A 217 2.00 8.97 -25.37
CA VAL A 217 2.61 9.47 -24.14
C VAL A 217 4.11 9.22 -24.14
N ASP A 218 4.87 10.15 -23.56
CA ASP A 218 6.32 10.04 -23.41
C ASP A 218 6.69 9.03 -22.31
N VAL A 219 5.88 8.99 -21.22
CA VAL A 219 6.12 8.16 -20.03
C VAL A 219 4.86 7.37 -19.69
N VAL A 220 5.02 6.08 -19.38
CA VAL A 220 3.96 5.23 -18.84
C VAL A 220 4.28 4.85 -17.39
N VAL A 221 3.40 5.23 -16.49
CA VAL A 221 3.42 4.90 -15.09
C VAL A 221 2.31 3.89 -14.79
N LEU A 222 2.65 2.81 -14.13
CA LEU A 222 1.69 1.89 -13.54
C LEU A 222 1.64 2.16 -12.03
N LEU A 223 0.55 2.78 -11.59
CA LEU A 223 0.28 3.03 -10.17
C LEU A 223 -0.53 1.85 -9.64
N THR A 224 0.02 1.09 -8.69
CA THR A 224 -0.54 -0.20 -8.26
C THR A 224 -0.82 -0.23 -6.77
N HIS A 225 -1.83 -1.03 -6.41
CA HIS A 225 -2.09 -1.38 -5.01
C HIS A 225 -2.25 -2.91 -4.88
N VAL A 226 -1.17 -3.64 -5.18
CA VAL A 226 -1.11 -5.12 -5.17
C VAL A 226 0.06 -5.66 -4.35
N GLY A 227 0.79 -4.77 -3.69
CA GLY A 227 2.00 -5.07 -2.95
C GLY A 227 3.25 -5.18 -3.81
N LEU A 228 4.39 -4.95 -3.18
CA LEU A 228 5.69 -4.88 -3.84
C LEU A 228 6.06 -6.17 -4.60
N PRO A 229 5.85 -7.39 -4.06
CA PRO A 229 6.19 -8.63 -4.79
C PRO A 229 5.43 -8.79 -6.11
N LYS A 230 4.11 -8.54 -6.13
CA LYS A 230 3.30 -8.60 -7.36
C LYS A 230 3.65 -7.44 -8.30
N SER A 231 3.96 -6.26 -7.79
CA SER A 231 4.42 -5.10 -8.58
C SER A 231 5.74 -5.39 -9.30
N ILE A 232 6.68 -6.09 -8.65
CA ILE A 232 7.91 -6.59 -9.27
C ILE A 232 7.60 -7.56 -10.41
N ARG A 233 6.68 -8.52 -10.19
CA ARG A 233 6.26 -9.47 -11.22
C ARG A 233 5.62 -8.76 -12.41
N LEU A 234 4.80 -7.74 -12.19
CA LEU A 234 4.23 -6.92 -13.27
C LEU A 234 5.34 -6.24 -14.09
N ALA A 235 6.35 -5.68 -13.43
CA ALA A 235 7.49 -5.07 -14.13
C ALA A 235 8.32 -6.07 -14.95
N GLU A 236 8.39 -7.34 -14.54
CA GLU A 236 9.08 -8.41 -15.27
C GLU A 236 8.31 -8.86 -16.51
N THR A 237 6.99 -8.85 -16.46
CA THR A 237 6.13 -9.43 -17.49
C THR A 237 5.58 -8.41 -18.50
N LEU A 238 5.37 -7.15 -18.07
CA LEU A 238 4.83 -6.09 -18.89
C LEU A 238 5.95 -5.38 -19.68
N LYS A 239 5.63 -4.99 -20.90
CA LYS A 239 6.52 -4.20 -21.75
C LYS A 239 5.96 -2.79 -21.94
N GLY A 240 6.83 -1.80 -22.03
CA GLY A 240 6.43 -0.42 -22.31
C GLY A 240 5.98 0.37 -21.07
N VAL A 241 6.26 -0.11 -19.87
CA VAL A 241 6.11 0.60 -18.59
C VAL A 241 7.48 1.15 -18.18
N ASP A 242 7.54 2.44 -17.83
CA ASP A 242 8.78 3.06 -17.35
C ASP A 242 8.92 2.93 -15.83
N PHE A 243 7.80 3.10 -15.11
CA PHE A 243 7.77 3.09 -13.65
C PHE A 243 6.56 2.31 -13.12
N VAL A 244 6.79 1.49 -12.10
CA VAL A 244 5.74 0.87 -11.28
C VAL A 244 5.84 1.49 -9.88
N LEU A 245 4.80 2.22 -9.48
CA LEU A 245 4.67 2.85 -8.18
C LEU A 245 3.68 2.02 -7.35
N SER A 246 4.20 1.31 -6.35
CA SER A 246 3.50 0.29 -5.58
C SER A 246 2.92 0.83 -4.26
N GLY A 247 1.88 0.21 -3.75
CA GLY A 247 1.33 0.28 -2.40
C GLY A 247 0.84 -1.08 -1.93
N ASP A 248 0.19 -1.20 -0.77
CA ASP A 248 -0.39 -2.37 -0.10
C ASP A 248 0.54 -3.06 0.90
N THR A 249 1.83 -3.20 0.65
CA THR A 249 2.71 -3.95 1.55
C THR A 249 3.47 -3.10 2.55
N HIS A 250 3.32 -1.78 2.49
CA HIS A 250 3.98 -0.79 3.37
C HIS A 250 5.51 -0.86 3.31
N GLU A 251 6.04 -1.43 2.23
CA GLU A 251 7.47 -1.57 2.05
C GLU A 251 8.16 -0.22 1.86
N ARG A 252 9.34 -0.08 2.45
CA ARG A 252 10.17 1.11 2.36
C ARG A 252 11.34 0.85 1.42
N THR A 253 11.16 1.15 0.14
CA THR A 253 12.23 0.98 -0.84
C THR A 253 13.17 2.19 -0.79
N TYR A 254 14.30 2.06 -0.12
CA TYR A 254 15.35 3.10 -0.12
C TYR A 254 16.10 3.14 -1.46
N GLU A 255 16.18 1.99 -2.15
CA GLU A 255 16.73 1.86 -3.49
C GLU A 255 15.69 1.30 -4.44
N PRO A 256 15.62 1.75 -5.71
CA PRO A 256 14.67 1.22 -6.67
C PRO A 256 15.00 -0.23 -7.05
N ILE A 257 13.97 -1.05 -7.22
CA ILE A 257 14.11 -2.40 -7.77
C ILE A 257 14.01 -2.29 -9.29
N VAL A 258 15.06 -2.68 -9.99
CA VAL A 258 15.14 -2.53 -11.45
C VAL A 258 14.82 -3.85 -12.15
N ARG A 259 13.87 -3.81 -13.10
CA ARG A 259 13.52 -4.95 -13.97
C ARG A 259 13.55 -4.51 -15.43
N GLY A 260 14.62 -4.89 -16.14
CA GLY A 260 14.90 -4.34 -17.46
C GLY A 260 15.07 -2.82 -17.40
N GLU A 261 14.21 -2.08 -18.11
CA GLU A 261 14.18 -0.62 -18.07
C GLU A 261 13.18 -0.05 -17.04
N THR A 262 12.36 -0.90 -16.42
CA THR A 262 11.31 -0.49 -15.47
C THR A 262 11.86 -0.39 -14.05
N TRP A 263 11.58 0.71 -13.35
CA TRP A 263 11.86 0.88 -11.94
C TRP A 263 10.59 0.62 -11.12
N VAL A 264 10.74 -0.17 -10.04
CA VAL A 264 9.67 -0.50 -9.08
C VAL A 264 10.04 0.07 -7.72
N VAL A 265 9.14 0.80 -7.09
CA VAL A 265 9.34 1.45 -5.79
C VAL A 265 8.06 1.41 -4.97
N GLU A 266 8.20 1.44 -3.62
CA GLU A 266 7.09 1.57 -2.66
C GLU A 266 7.52 2.50 -1.51
N PRO A 267 6.70 3.51 -1.11
CA PRO A 267 7.15 4.60 -0.25
C PRO A 267 6.86 4.39 1.23
N GLY A 268 6.54 3.18 1.69
CA GLY A 268 6.05 2.99 3.06
C GLY A 268 4.61 3.46 3.24
N SER A 269 4.24 3.85 4.47
CA SER A 269 2.83 4.05 4.86
C SER A 269 2.64 5.16 5.89
N PHE A 270 1.38 5.34 6.33
CA PHE A 270 0.92 6.20 7.43
C PHE A 270 1.24 7.69 7.26
N GLY A 271 1.53 8.12 6.01
CA GLY A 271 1.98 9.49 5.78
C GLY A 271 3.34 9.82 6.40
N SER A 272 4.08 8.80 6.87
CA SER A 272 5.43 8.95 7.41
C SER A 272 6.49 9.10 6.34
N PHE A 273 6.15 8.79 5.09
CA PHE A 273 7.07 8.79 3.96
C PHE A 273 6.42 9.37 2.71
N LEU A 274 7.25 9.91 1.82
CA LEU A 274 6.91 10.22 0.43
C LEU A 274 7.94 9.60 -0.50
N GLY A 275 7.47 9.01 -1.59
CA GLY A 275 8.32 8.62 -2.69
C GLY A 275 8.51 9.78 -3.67
N ARG A 276 9.75 10.15 -3.98
CA ARG A 276 10.12 11.13 -5.00
C ARG A 276 10.93 10.45 -6.10
N LEU A 277 10.41 10.49 -7.31
CA LEU A 277 11.06 9.97 -8.51
C LEU A 277 11.32 11.13 -9.46
N ASP A 278 12.57 11.56 -9.55
CA ASP A 278 13.03 12.56 -10.50
C ASP A 278 13.57 11.88 -11.76
N PHE A 279 13.21 12.38 -12.93
CA PHE A 279 13.74 11.90 -14.21
C PHE A 279 13.76 12.99 -15.26
N THR A 280 14.54 12.77 -16.33
CA THR A 280 14.54 13.61 -17.51
C THR A 280 13.91 12.89 -18.69
N VAL A 281 13.25 13.65 -19.58
CA VAL A 281 12.74 13.17 -20.85
C VAL A 281 13.50 13.86 -21.97
N LYS A 282 14.11 13.06 -22.86
CA LYS A 282 14.81 13.53 -24.06
C LYS A 282 14.30 12.75 -25.28
N GLY A 283 13.81 13.44 -26.31
CA GLY A 283 13.29 12.79 -27.51
C GLY A 283 12.13 11.81 -27.23
N GLY A 284 11.25 12.09 -26.26
CA GLY A 284 10.11 11.24 -25.89
C GLY A 284 10.50 9.97 -25.10
N LYS A 285 11.70 9.92 -24.53
CA LYS A 285 12.19 8.79 -23.73
C LYS A 285 12.73 9.24 -22.39
N VAL A 286 12.52 8.42 -21.38
CA VAL A 286 13.13 8.61 -20.05
C VAL A 286 14.64 8.37 -20.15
N ALA A 287 15.40 9.34 -19.68
CA ALA A 287 16.87 9.30 -19.62
C ALA A 287 17.36 9.11 -18.19
N ASP A 288 17.77 10.21 -17.51
CA ASP A 288 18.26 10.13 -16.15
C ASP A 288 17.11 9.83 -15.18
N ARG A 289 17.40 9.07 -14.12
CA ARG A 289 16.43 8.69 -13.09
C ARG A 289 17.08 8.78 -11.73
N LYS A 290 16.35 9.34 -10.76
CA LYS A 290 16.75 9.37 -9.35
C LYS A 290 15.55 9.06 -8.48
N TRP A 291 15.73 8.17 -7.53
CA TRP A 291 14.74 7.85 -6.49
C TRP A 291 15.18 8.41 -5.15
N GLU A 292 14.21 8.84 -4.35
CA GLU A 292 14.40 9.26 -2.98
C GLU A 292 13.17 8.88 -2.15
N LEU A 293 13.37 8.12 -1.10
CA LEU A 293 12.38 7.89 -0.05
C LEU A 293 12.56 9.01 1.00
N ILE A 294 11.60 9.91 1.07
CA ILE A 294 11.63 11.06 1.99
C ILE A 294 10.96 10.66 3.29
N GLU A 295 11.71 10.63 4.39
CA GLU A 295 11.18 10.43 5.74
C GLU A 295 10.61 11.74 6.28
N LEU A 296 9.32 11.76 6.55
CA LEU A 296 8.59 12.94 7.03
C LEU A 296 8.69 13.08 8.56
N ARG A 297 9.89 13.18 9.05
CA ARG A 297 10.24 13.32 10.47
C ARG A 297 9.94 14.73 10.98
N ALA A 298 9.50 14.84 12.23
CA ALA A 298 9.15 16.12 12.85
C ALA A 298 10.34 17.06 13.04
N ASP A 299 11.55 16.53 13.16
CA ASP A 299 12.79 17.28 13.27
C ASP A 299 13.28 17.84 11.93
N ARG A 300 12.75 17.33 10.80
CA ARG A 300 13.13 17.77 9.43
C ARG A 300 12.06 18.61 8.75
N PHE A 301 10.80 18.31 9.00
CA PHE A 301 9.66 18.96 8.35
C PHE A 301 8.69 19.51 9.40
N ALA A 302 8.47 20.82 9.42
CA ALA A 302 7.40 21.43 10.18
C ALA A 302 6.03 21.13 9.57
N GLU A 303 4.97 21.20 10.34
CA GLU A 303 3.60 21.12 9.84
C GLU A 303 3.20 22.39 9.10
N ASP A 304 2.56 22.27 7.93
CA ASP A 304 1.94 23.40 7.24
C ASP A 304 0.77 23.95 8.08
N PRO A 305 0.78 25.24 8.46
CA PRO A 305 -0.22 25.79 9.39
C PRO A 305 -1.63 25.84 8.82
N LEU A 306 -1.79 25.94 7.50
CA LEU A 306 -3.12 25.97 6.86
C LEU A 306 -3.71 24.56 6.82
N VAL A 307 -2.94 23.56 6.41
CA VAL A 307 -3.38 22.17 6.37
C VAL A 307 -3.59 21.64 7.79
N LYS A 308 -2.72 22.00 8.74
CA LYS A 308 -2.92 21.68 10.16
C LYS A 308 -4.25 22.18 10.68
N ARG A 309 -4.64 23.40 10.34
CA ARG A 309 -5.95 23.94 10.72
C ARG A 309 -7.11 23.09 10.18
N VAL A 310 -7.03 22.64 8.91
CA VAL A 310 -8.05 21.76 8.32
C VAL A 310 -8.14 20.44 9.08
N VAL A 311 -7.00 19.86 9.47
CA VAL A 311 -6.95 18.63 10.29
C VAL A 311 -7.56 18.88 11.66
N ASP A 312 -7.16 19.96 12.34
CA ASP A 312 -7.66 20.32 13.68
C ASP A 312 -9.17 20.54 13.69
N GLU A 313 -9.71 21.27 12.72
CA GLU A 313 -11.14 21.51 12.56
C GLU A 313 -11.90 20.21 12.29
N THR A 314 -11.35 19.34 11.45
CA THR A 314 -11.93 18.02 11.13
C THR A 314 -12.02 17.13 12.37
N LEU A 315 -10.98 17.08 13.19
CA LEU A 315 -10.88 16.20 14.34
C LEU A 315 -11.48 16.78 15.62
N ALA A 316 -11.72 18.10 15.68
CA ALA A 316 -12.20 18.79 16.88
C ALA A 316 -13.40 18.12 17.56
N PRO A 317 -14.47 17.68 16.83
CA PRO A 317 -15.60 17.01 17.46
C PRO A 317 -15.27 15.66 18.11
N MET A 318 -14.21 15.00 17.65
CA MET A 318 -13.82 13.64 18.05
C MET A 318 -12.71 13.64 19.12
N ARG A 319 -11.97 14.74 19.27
CA ARG A 319 -10.80 14.83 20.17
C ARG A 319 -11.04 14.39 21.59
N PRO A 320 -12.15 14.74 22.28
CA PRO A 320 -12.35 14.30 23.67
C PRO A 320 -12.33 12.78 23.81
N LYS A 321 -12.98 12.07 22.87
CA LYS A 321 -13.03 10.62 22.86
C LYS A 321 -11.70 10.00 22.40
N LEU A 322 -11.08 10.54 21.36
CA LEU A 322 -9.76 10.06 20.87
C LEU A 322 -8.67 10.12 21.94
N ALA A 323 -8.71 11.15 22.80
CA ALA A 323 -7.72 11.38 23.84
C ALA A 323 -7.98 10.56 25.14
N GLU A 324 -9.09 9.83 25.23
CA GLU A 324 -9.41 9.00 26.40
C GLU A 324 -8.34 7.95 26.63
N VAL A 325 -7.76 7.92 27.84
CA VAL A 325 -6.75 6.94 28.23
C VAL A 325 -7.43 5.65 28.67
N ILE A 326 -7.16 4.56 27.98
CA ILE A 326 -7.75 3.24 28.22
C ILE A 326 -6.77 2.23 28.84
N GLY A 327 -5.49 2.60 28.95
CA GLY A 327 -4.44 1.78 29.53
C GLY A 327 -3.07 2.45 29.45
N HIS A 328 -2.03 1.71 29.81
CA HIS A 328 -0.63 2.13 29.73
C HIS A 328 0.25 0.98 29.27
N THR A 329 1.36 1.30 28.61
CA THR A 329 2.41 0.33 28.28
C THR A 329 3.78 0.85 28.72
N GLN A 330 4.63 -0.05 29.22
CA GLN A 330 6.01 0.27 29.64
C GLN A 330 7.00 0.17 28.48
N ALA A 331 6.63 -0.53 27.40
CA ALA A 331 7.44 -0.70 26.21
C ALA A 331 6.66 -0.29 24.95
N PRO A 332 7.34 0.12 23.87
CA PRO A 332 6.69 0.38 22.59
C PRO A 332 5.96 -0.88 22.08
N LEU A 333 4.75 -0.69 21.57
CA LEU A 333 3.99 -1.72 20.87
C LEU A 333 4.02 -1.45 19.37
N MET A 334 4.43 -2.44 18.59
CA MET A 334 4.61 -2.26 17.14
C MET A 334 4.30 -3.52 16.35
N ARG A 335 4.12 -3.36 15.02
CA ARG A 335 3.84 -4.43 14.05
C ARG A 335 4.90 -4.58 12.96
N TYR A 336 6.08 -3.99 13.11
CA TYR A 336 7.14 -4.00 12.09
C TYR A 336 8.04 -5.24 12.13
N ASN A 337 7.44 -6.43 12.20
CA ASN A 337 8.11 -7.69 11.96
C ASN A 337 7.13 -8.66 11.28
N VAL A 338 7.55 -9.28 10.19
CA VAL A 338 6.72 -10.20 9.42
C VAL A 338 6.31 -11.43 10.23
N VAL A 339 7.18 -11.92 11.12
CA VAL A 339 6.98 -13.17 11.86
C VAL A 339 6.21 -12.96 13.15
N GLU A 340 6.69 -12.12 14.06
CA GLU A 340 6.07 -11.90 15.37
C GLU A 340 6.23 -10.47 15.84
N THR A 341 5.23 -9.93 16.53
CA THR A 341 5.22 -8.54 16.98
C THR A 341 4.59 -8.37 18.35
N SER A 342 5.13 -7.44 19.15
CA SER A 342 4.66 -7.18 20.51
C SER A 342 3.18 -6.76 20.58
N LEU A 343 2.71 -5.99 19.60
CA LEU A 343 1.31 -5.55 19.60
C LEU A 343 0.35 -6.71 19.34
N ASP A 344 0.63 -7.56 18.35
CA ASP A 344 -0.26 -8.67 18.02
C ASP A 344 -0.30 -9.75 19.12
N ASP A 345 0.77 -9.87 19.89
CA ASP A 345 0.76 -10.73 21.09
C ASP A 345 -0.24 -10.24 22.13
N VAL A 346 -0.24 -8.93 22.43
CA VAL A 346 -1.23 -8.31 23.31
C VAL A 346 -2.64 -8.51 22.76
N LEU A 347 -2.86 -8.29 21.46
CA LEU A 347 -4.17 -8.42 20.86
C LEU A 347 -4.69 -9.86 20.86
N SER A 348 -3.85 -10.84 20.53
CA SER A 348 -4.24 -12.26 20.57
C SER A 348 -4.49 -12.76 21.98
N ASP A 349 -3.74 -12.28 22.98
CA ASP A 349 -4.00 -12.55 24.41
C ASP A 349 -5.33 -11.98 24.85
N ALA A 350 -5.64 -10.75 24.47
CA ALA A 350 -6.91 -10.09 24.79
C ALA A 350 -8.12 -10.88 24.25
N LEU A 351 -8.05 -11.34 22.98
CA LEU A 351 -9.10 -12.15 22.39
C LEU A 351 -9.26 -13.48 23.12
N ARG A 352 -8.15 -14.20 23.37
CA ARG A 352 -8.15 -15.50 24.04
C ARG A 352 -8.73 -15.42 25.46
N GLU A 353 -8.29 -14.44 26.24
CA GLU A 353 -8.76 -14.26 27.62
C GLU A 353 -10.25 -13.89 27.67
N ALA A 354 -10.68 -12.96 26.82
CA ALA A 354 -12.08 -12.53 26.77
C ALA A 354 -13.04 -13.65 26.35
N ALA A 355 -12.60 -14.57 25.49
CA ALA A 355 -13.38 -15.69 25.02
C ALA A 355 -13.26 -16.95 25.89
N GLY A 356 -12.24 -17.05 26.74
CA GLY A 356 -11.97 -18.22 27.58
C GLY A 356 -11.62 -19.47 26.76
N THR A 357 -10.88 -19.31 25.64
CA THR A 357 -10.51 -20.40 24.74
C THR A 357 -9.06 -20.85 24.95
N GLU A 358 -8.71 -22.06 24.45
CA GLU A 358 -7.32 -22.54 24.48
C GLU A 358 -6.42 -21.72 23.56
N ILE A 359 -6.95 -21.27 22.41
CA ILE A 359 -6.21 -20.54 21.36
C ILE A 359 -6.91 -19.24 21.02
N GLY A 360 -6.15 -18.16 20.92
CA GLY A 360 -6.56 -16.91 20.31
C GLY A 360 -5.75 -16.64 19.03
N LEU A 361 -6.38 -16.14 17.97
CA LEU A 361 -5.70 -15.72 16.75
C LEU A 361 -5.98 -14.25 16.44
N SER A 362 -4.93 -13.45 16.33
CA SER A 362 -5.00 -12.15 15.70
C SER A 362 -4.84 -12.34 14.19
N ASN A 363 -5.95 -12.29 13.48
CA ASN A 363 -6.01 -12.30 12.01
C ASN A 363 -6.47 -10.95 11.45
N GLY A 364 -6.49 -9.94 12.30
CA GLY A 364 -6.94 -8.60 11.98
C GLY A 364 -5.96 -7.82 11.13
N PHE A 365 -6.09 -6.53 11.22
CA PHE A 365 -5.22 -5.61 10.48
C PHE A 365 -3.81 -5.73 11.00
N ARG A 366 -2.88 -6.02 10.11
CA ARG A 366 -1.47 -6.25 10.46
C ARG A 366 -0.64 -4.98 10.43
N PHE A 367 -1.30 -3.84 10.29
CA PHE A 367 -0.68 -2.54 10.11
C PHE A 367 -1.24 -1.54 11.11
N SER A 368 -0.35 -0.83 11.76
CA SER A 368 -0.65 0.37 12.54
C SER A 368 0.66 1.12 12.77
N PRO A 369 0.62 2.44 12.94
CA PRO A 369 1.75 3.15 13.51
C PRO A 369 2.15 2.55 14.87
N PRO A 370 3.43 2.62 15.28
CA PRO A 370 3.86 2.21 16.60
C PRO A 370 3.18 3.04 17.70
N THR A 371 2.78 2.38 18.79
CA THR A 371 2.36 3.07 20.02
C THR A 371 3.58 3.18 20.94
N ALA A 372 3.97 4.40 21.29
CA ALA A 372 5.10 4.66 22.18
C ALA A 372 4.82 4.16 23.61
N ALA A 373 5.85 3.93 24.42
CA ALA A 373 5.69 3.70 25.84
C ALA A 373 4.98 4.89 26.53
N GLY A 374 4.02 4.61 27.40
CA GLY A 374 3.18 5.60 28.05
C GLY A 374 1.70 5.27 28.05
N PRO A 375 0.81 6.28 28.01
CA PRO A 375 -0.62 6.09 27.97
C PRO A 375 -1.08 5.52 26.63
N ILE A 376 -1.91 4.49 26.68
CA ILE A 376 -2.66 3.94 25.56
C ILE A 376 -4.00 4.67 25.51
N ARG A 377 -4.34 5.22 24.33
CA ARG A 377 -5.54 6.01 24.12
C ARG A 377 -6.58 5.28 23.28
N GLU A 378 -7.79 5.79 23.28
CA GLU A 378 -8.85 5.30 22.39
C GLU A 378 -8.45 5.38 20.91
N SER A 379 -7.69 6.42 20.50
CA SER A 379 -7.12 6.51 19.16
C SER A 379 -6.22 5.32 18.82
N ASP A 380 -5.33 4.92 19.75
CA ASP A 380 -4.41 3.79 19.54
C ASP A 380 -5.17 2.48 19.31
N LEU A 381 -6.25 2.26 20.04
CA LEU A 381 -7.09 1.08 19.87
C LEU A 381 -7.71 0.99 18.49
N TRP A 382 -8.15 2.14 17.92
CA TRP A 382 -8.68 2.21 16.58
C TRP A 382 -7.59 2.10 15.50
N ASP A 383 -6.37 2.49 15.79
CA ASP A 383 -5.23 2.22 14.90
C ASP A 383 -4.88 0.73 14.89
N TRP A 384 -4.97 0.06 16.05
CA TRP A 384 -4.72 -1.38 16.17
C TRP A 384 -5.79 -2.24 15.50
N TYR A 385 -7.06 -1.88 15.69
CA TYR A 385 -8.24 -2.48 15.08
C TYR A 385 -9.13 -1.41 14.47
N PRO A 386 -8.82 -0.93 13.25
CA PRO A 386 -9.58 0.15 12.59
C PRO A 386 -10.99 -0.28 12.16
N ILE A 387 -11.35 -1.54 12.41
CA ILE A 387 -12.70 -2.09 12.33
C ILE A 387 -12.91 -2.96 13.56
N SER A 388 -13.90 -2.62 14.39
CA SER A 388 -14.27 -3.46 15.51
C SER A 388 -15.23 -4.55 15.05
N THR A 389 -14.70 -5.76 14.89
CA THR A 389 -15.49 -6.94 14.53
C THR A 389 -15.86 -7.74 15.77
N ARG A 390 -17.02 -8.42 15.73
CA ARG A 390 -17.39 -9.36 16.80
C ARG A 390 -16.41 -10.51 16.85
N LEU A 391 -16.29 -11.11 18.02
CA LEU A 391 -15.50 -12.32 18.20
C LEU A 391 -16.34 -13.54 17.84
N LYS A 392 -15.70 -14.50 17.18
CA LYS A 392 -16.29 -15.80 16.87
C LYS A 392 -15.43 -16.89 17.49
N VAL A 393 -16.08 -17.87 18.10
CA VAL A 393 -15.45 -19.04 18.71
C VAL A 393 -15.91 -20.31 18.04
N GLY A 394 -15.12 -21.37 18.18
CA GLY A 394 -15.50 -22.69 17.72
C GLY A 394 -14.46 -23.74 18.10
N LYS A 395 -14.72 -25.01 17.75
CA LYS A 395 -13.83 -26.13 17.97
C LYS A 395 -13.20 -26.56 16.65
N VAL A 396 -11.89 -26.71 16.63
CA VAL A 396 -11.09 -27.12 15.46
C VAL A 396 -10.23 -28.31 15.82
N LYS A 397 -10.09 -29.29 14.91
CA LYS A 397 -9.16 -30.39 15.09
C LYS A 397 -7.72 -29.93 14.85
N GLY A 398 -6.75 -30.61 15.47
CA GLY A 398 -5.32 -30.29 15.30
C GLY A 398 -4.90 -30.33 13.82
N ARG A 399 -5.39 -31.28 13.04
CA ARG A 399 -5.10 -31.33 11.59
C ARG A 399 -5.61 -30.10 10.82
N GLN A 400 -6.72 -29.50 11.25
CA GLN A 400 -7.23 -28.26 10.63
C GLN A 400 -6.33 -27.08 10.98
N LEU A 401 -5.80 -27.02 12.21
CA LEU A 401 -4.81 -26.01 12.63
C LEU A 401 -3.51 -26.14 11.82
N ARG A 402 -2.99 -27.38 11.64
CA ARG A 402 -1.80 -27.60 10.82
C ARG A 402 -2.02 -27.14 9.37
N ALA A 403 -3.13 -27.54 8.76
CA ALA A 403 -3.48 -27.14 7.39
C ALA A 403 -3.68 -25.60 7.27
N PHE A 404 -4.24 -24.97 8.28
CA PHE A 404 -4.33 -23.50 8.36
C PHE A 404 -2.95 -22.86 8.35
N TRP A 405 -2.04 -23.32 9.22
CA TRP A 405 -0.69 -22.75 9.29
C TRP A 405 0.12 -22.95 8.02
N GLU A 406 0.06 -24.14 7.39
CA GLU A 406 0.71 -24.36 6.09
C GLU A 406 0.24 -23.33 5.06
N ARG A 407 -1.06 -23.16 4.91
CA ARG A 407 -1.65 -22.21 3.94
C ARG A 407 -1.32 -20.75 4.28
N GLU A 408 -1.44 -20.33 5.54
CA GLU A 408 -1.15 -18.95 5.92
C GLU A 408 0.35 -18.62 5.78
N LEU A 409 1.23 -19.58 6.03
CA LEU A 409 2.66 -19.41 5.77
C LEU A 409 2.97 -19.35 4.27
N GLU A 410 2.28 -20.12 3.43
CA GLU A 410 2.38 -19.99 1.96
C GLU A 410 1.93 -18.60 1.48
N HIS A 411 0.86 -18.05 2.03
CA HIS A 411 0.40 -16.69 1.72
C HIS A 411 1.44 -15.60 2.04
N VAL A 412 2.41 -15.89 2.89
CA VAL A 412 3.48 -14.96 3.27
C VAL A 412 4.80 -15.29 2.57
N PHE A 413 5.14 -16.58 2.42
CA PHE A 413 6.48 -17.04 2.03
C PHE A 413 6.55 -17.78 0.68
N ALA A 414 5.45 -17.90 -0.07
CA ALA A 414 5.48 -18.50 -1.40
C ALA A 414 6.51 -17.80 -2.31
N SER A 415 7.24 -18.59 -3.10
CA SER A 415 8.17 -18.06 -4.11
C SER A 415 7.45 -17.44 -5.30
N ASP A 416 6.21 -17.86 -5.58
CA ASP A 416 5.34 -17.29 -6.60
C ASP A 416 4.58 -16.09 -6.01
N PRO A 417 4.81 -14.86 -6.50
CA PRO A 417 4.11 -13.68 -6.03
C PRO A 417 2.59 -13.74 -6.14
N GLU A 418 2.04 -14.49 -7.09
CA GLU A 418 0.59 -14.63 -7.28
C GLU A 418 -0.08 -15.38 -6.12
N LYS A 419 0.67 -16.18 -5.35
CA LYS A 419 0.19 -16.85 -4.15
C LYS A 419 0.26 -15.99 -2.89
N LEU A 420 0.87 -14.81 -2.95
CA LEU A 420 1.01 -13.93 -1.81
C LEU A 420 -0.24 -13.10 -1.61
N PHE A 421 -0.77 -13.16 -0.41
CA PHE A 421 -1.93 -12.35 -0.01
C PHE A 421 -1.54 -11.04 0.67
N GLY A 422 -0.29 -10.66 0.57
CA GLY A 422 0.26 -9.55 1.34
C GLY A 422 0.11 -9.81 2.84
N GLY A 423 0.84 -9.20 3.62
CA GLY A 423 0.67 -9.38 5.03
C GLY A 423 1.68 -10.28 5.64
N TRP A 424 1.41 -10.58 6.83
CA TRP A 424 2.36 -11.08 7.76
C TRP A 424 1.79 -12.32 8.42
N VAL A 425 2.62 -13.11 9.04
CA VAL A 425 2.22 -14.37 9.67
C VAL A 425 1.11 -14.12 10.71
N PRO A 426 0.06 -14.95 10.81
CA PRO A 426 -0.91 -14.87 11.90
C PRO A 426 -0.22 -14.96 13.27
N ARG A 427 -0.78 -14.30 14.28
CA ARG A 427 -0.22 -14.28 15.64
C ARG A 427 -1.14 -15.03 16.59
N PRO A 428 -0.63 -16.10 17.23
CA PRO A 428 -1.40 -16.88 18.16
C PRO A 428 -1.19 -16.46 19.61
N SER A 429 -2.18 -16.77 20.45
CA SER A 429 -2.07 -16.87 21.90
C SER A 429 -2.44 -18.28 22.35
N GLY A 430 -1.76 -18.80 23.35
CA GLY A 430 -1.95 -20.19 23.83
C GLY A 430 -1.39 -21.27 22.91
N MET A 431 -0.71 -20.89 21.82
CA MET A 431 -0.11 -21.78 20.84
C MET A 431 1.26 -21.25 20.41
N THR A 432 2.20 -22.17 20.13
CA THR A 432 3.48 -21.82 19.50
C THR A 432 3.65 -22.59 18.19
N VAL A 433 4.28 -21.94 17.20
CA VAL A 433 4.51 -22.51 15.87
C VAL A 433 5.96 -22.29 15.44
N ARG A 434 6.65 -23.36 15.08
CA ARG A 434 7.96 -23.31 14.45
C ARG A 434 7.84 -23.72 13.00
N PHE A 435 8.45 -22.98 12.10
CA PHE A 435 8.35 -23.23 10.66
C PHE A 435 9.65 -22.90 9.93
N ALA A 436 9.78 -23.37 8.70
CA ALA A 436 10.87 -23.01 7.79
C ALA A 436 10.29 -22.30 6.56
N ALA A 437 10.62 -21.03 6.40
CA ALA A 437 10.09 -20.18 5.34
C ALA A 437 10.52 -20.62 3.92
N HIS A 438 11.70 -21.23 3.81
CA HIS A 438 12.26 -21.73 2.54
C HIS A 438 11.98 -23.21 2.28
N ALA A 439 11.16 -23.85 3.10
CA ALA A 439 10.77 -25.23 2.86
C ALA A 439 9.83 -25.36 1.65
N PRO A 440 9.75 -26.56 1.03
CA PRO A 440 8.75 -26.81 -0.01
C PRO A 440 7.32 -26.56 0.47
N GLU A 441 6.45 -26.12 -0.45
CA GLU A 441 5.01 -25.95 -0.25
C GLU A 441 4.39 -27.17 0.44
N GLY A 442 3.53 -26.96 1.42
CA GLY A 442 2.90 -27.98 2.26
C GLY A 442 3.85 -28.64 3.29
N ARG A 443 5.06 -28.10 3.48
CA ARG A 443 6.06 -28.59 4.45
C ARG A 443 6.75 -27.47 5.21
N LEU A 444 6.10 -26.30 5.33
CA LEU A 444 6.67 -25.17 6.05
C LEU A 444 6.65 -25.41 7.56
N VAL A 445 5.54 -25.92 8.09
CA VAL A 445 5.36 -26.18 9.53
C VAL A 445 6.30 -27.28 10.02
N ARG A 446 7.07 -26.99 11.07
CA ARG A 446 7.97 -27.94 11.75
C ARG A 446 7.36 -28.48 13.03
N GLU A 447 6.82 -27.61 13.85
CA GLU A 447 6.21 -27.97 15.13
C GLU A 447 5.07 -27.01 15.47
N ILE A 448 4.02 -27.55 16.05
CA ILE A 448 2.95 -26.77 16.68
C ILE A 448 2.77 -27.33 18.10
N ARG A 449 2.68 -26.44 19.09
CA ARG A 449 2.31 -26.77 20.46
C ARG A 449 1.12 -25.94 20.91
N VAL A 450 0.22 -26.53 21.70
CA VAL A 450 -0.91 -25.84 22.32
C VAL A 450 -0.86 -26.06 23.81
N GLY A 451 -0.86 -24.99 24.60
CA GLY A 451 -0.68 -25.08 26.05
C GLY A 451 0.65 -25.69 26.47
N GLY A 452 1.70 -25.61 25.62
CA GLY A 452 3.00 -26.22 25.85
C GLY A 452 3.12 -27.67 25.37
N GLU A 453 2.02 -28.36 25.05
CA GLU A 453 2.01 -29.75 24.61
C GLU A 453 2.01 -29.85 23.06
N PRO A 454 2.63 -30.88 22.49
CA PRO A 454 2.60 -31.12 21.06
C PRO A 454 1.17 -31.22 20.52
N LEU A 455 0.93 -30.66 19.31
CA LEU A 455 -0.37 -30.72 18.65
C LEU A 455 -0.79 -32.17 18.37
N GLU A 456 -1.97 -32.55 18.85
CA GLU A 456 -2.61 -33.82 18.55
C GLU A 456 -3.60 -33.65 17.38
N GLU A 457 -3.39 -34.33 16.26
CA GLU A 457 -4.13 -34.14 15.01
C GLU A 457 -5.65 -34.35 15.14
N GLU A 458 -6.09 -35.30 15.96
CA GLU A 458 -7.52 -35.63 16.12
C GLU A 458 -8.19 -34.95 17.34
N ARG A 459 -7.40 -34.32 18.22
CA ARG A 459 -7.92 -33.55 19.35
C ARG A 459 -8.63 -32.31 18.85
N GLU A 460 -9.73 -31.95 19.48
CA GLU A 460 -10.42 -30.68 19.29
C GLU A 460 -9.88 -29.64 20.27
N TYR A 461 -9.60 -28.48 19.72
CA TYR A 461 -9.14 -27.29 20.45
C TYR A 461 -10.16 -26.17 20.30
N THR A 462 -10.40 -25.43 21.37
CA THR A 462 -11.23 -24.23 21.33
C THR A 462 -10.42 -23.04 20.80
N LEU A 463 -11.00 -22.32 19.83
CA LEU A 463 -10.36 -21.22 19.13
C LEU A 463 -11.26 -19.99 19.12
N VAL A 464 -10.66 -18.81 19.32
CA VAL A 464 -11.29 -17.50 19.05
C VAL A 464 -10.52 -16.74 17.99
N ALA A 465 -11.25 -16.05 17.14
CA ALA A 465 -10.75 -15.04 16.21
C ALA A 465 -11.84 -14.00 15.90
N CYS A 466 -11.49 -12.95 15.15
CA CYS A 466 -12.46 -12.01 14.63
C CYS A 466 -13.41 -12.67 13.61
N GLU A 467 -14.69 -12.35 13.70
CA GLU A 467 -15.68 -12.73 12.70
C GLU A 467 -15.37 -12.05 11.36
N ARG A 468 -15.49 -12.80 10.26
CA ARG A 468 -15.45 -12.24 8.90
C ARG A 468 -16.86 -12.25 8.34
N GLU A 469 -17.45 -11.08 8.22
CA GLU A 469 -18.82 -10.92 7.76
C GLU A 469 -19.00 -11.44 6.32
N GLY A 470 -19.96 -12.36 6.14
CA GLY A 470 -20.23 -12.99 4.85
C GLY A 470 -19.51 -14.33 4.62
N ASP A 471 -18.63 -14.78 5.54
CA ASP A 471 -18.12 -16.15 5.52
C ASP A 471 -19.23 -17.15 5.88
N GLU A 472 -19.10 -18.41 5.44
CA GLU A 472 -20.01 -19.50 5.82
C GLU A 472 -20.06 -19.63 7.35
N PRO A 473 -21.22 -20.03 7.91
CA PRO A 473 -21.40 -20.12 9.37
C PRO A 473 -20.38 -21.01 10.08
N ASP A 474 -19.94 -22.10 9.45
CA ASP A 474 -18.96 -23.05 9.99
C ASP A 474 -17.49 -22.70 9.66
N LYS A 475 -17.22 -21.46 9.22
CA LYS A 475 -15.88 -20.96 8.94
C LYS A 475 -15.41 -19.99 10.02
N LEU A 476 -14.20 -20.15 10.50
CA LEU A 476 -13.58 -19.27 11.49
C LEU A 476 -12.14 -18.99 11.07
N CYS A 477 -11.77 -17.72 10.91
CA CYS A 477 -10.41 -17.32 10.53
C CYS A 477 -9.91 -18.06 9.27
N ARG A 478 -10.78 -18.25 8.26
CA ARG A 478 -10.51 -19.04 7.06
C ARG A 478 -10.32 -20.56 7.28
N ILE A 479 -10.52 -21.05 8.50
CA ILE A 479 -10.59 -22.49 8.80
C ILE A 479 -12.02 -22.97 8.53
N PRO A 480 -12.23 -23.90 7.60
CA PRO A 480 -13.56 -24.44 7.30
C PRO A 480 -13.93 -25.57 8.26
N HIS A 481 -15.23 -25.90 8.30
CA HIS A 481 -15.79 -27.04 9.04
C HIS A 481 -15.49 -26.99 10.54
N VAL A 482 -15.57 -25.79 11.11
CA VAL A 482 -15.46 -25.55 12.55
C VAL A 482 -16.71 -26.09 13.23
N ARG A 483 -16.53 -26.83 14.31
CA ARG A 483 -17.65 -27.35 15.12
C ARG A 483 -18.08 -26.33 16.17
N GLU A 484 -19.38 -26.33 16.44
CA GLU A 484 -20.01 -25.45 17.46
C GLU A 484 -19.63 -23.96 17.26
N PRO A 485 -19.68 -23.43 16.02
CA PRO A 485 -19.32 -22.03 15.77
C PRO A 485 -20.33 -21.11 16.44
N ARG A 486 -19.85 -20.10 17.14
CA ARG A 486 -20.70 -19.12 17.84
C ARG A 486 -20.07 -17.73 17.79
N VAL A 487 -20.85 -16.77 17.31
CA VAL A 487 -20.49 -15.35 17.40
C VAL A 487 -20.82 -14.87 18.82
N LEU A 488 -19.87 -14.19 19.45
CA LEU A 488 -20.03 -13.66 20.81
C LEU A 488 -20.76 -12.30 20.76
N GLY A 489 -21.37 -11.93 21.89
CA GLY A 489 -21.87 -10.57 22.10
C GLY A 489 -20.79 -9.54 22.44
N LEU A 490 -19.53 -9.84 22.07
CA LEU A 490 -18.32 -9.11 22.42
C LEU A 490 -17.55 -8.84 21.12
N ASP A 491 -17.05 -7.61 20.95
CA ASP A 491 -16.18 -7.26 19.85
C ASP A 491 -14.70 -7.19 20.26
N ALA A 492 -13.82 -7.02 19.27
CA ALA A 492 -12.39 -6.98 19.48
C ALA A 492 -11.95 -5.78 20.36
N HIS A 493 -12.58 -4.62 20.21
CA HIS A 493 -12.28 -3.43 21.02
C HIS A 493 -12.63 -3.64 22.49
N GLU A 494 -13.80 -4.20 22.75
CA GLU A 494 -14.22 -4.48 24.11
C GLU A 494 -13.31 -5.52 24.77
N ALA A 495 -12.90 -6.57 24.04
CA ALA A 495 -11.94 -7.55 24.52
C ALA A 495 -10.61 -6.90 24.92
N VAL A 496 -10.09 -6.00 24.08
CA VAL A 496 -8.84 -5.26 24.36
C VAL A 496 -9.00 -4.32 25.55
N ARG A 497 -10.11 -3.57 25.66
CA ARG A 497 -10.35 -2.71 26.84
C ARG A 497 -10.42 -3.52 28.14
N GLN A 498 -11.09 -4.67 28.14
CA GLN A 498 -11.14 -5.55 29.30
C GLN A 498 -9.76 -6.10 29.67
N TYR A 499 -8.95 -6.43 28.66
CA TYR A 499 -7.57 -6.88 28.89
C TYR A 499 -6.70 -5.76 29.49
N LEU A 500 -6.74 -4.56 28.91
CA LEU A 500 -6.02 -3.38 29.40
C LEU A 500 -6.43 -3.02 30.85
N ALA A 501 -7.72 -3.11 31.18
CA ALA A 501 -8.20 -2.83 32.53
C ALA A 501 -7.64 -3.79 33.59
N ARG A 502 -7.26 -5.02 33.19
CA ARG A 502 -6.72 -6.03 34.11
C ARG A 502 -5.19 -6.05 34.13
N HIS A 503 -4.55 -5.76 33.01
CA HIS A 503 -3.11 -6.00 32.81
C HIS A 503 -2.28 -4.71 32.64
N SER A 504 -2.91 -3.53 32.65
CA SER A 504 -2.18 -2.26 32.55
C SER A 504 -1.45 -1.92 33.87
N PRO A 505 -0.20 -1.44 33.84
CA PRO A 505 0.60 -1.17 32.65
C PRO A 505 1.15 -2.45 32.01
N LEU A 506 1.04 -2.53 30.67
CA LEU A 506 1.56 -3.67 29.93
C LEU A 506 3.09 -3.69 29.97
N SER A 507 3.66 -4.87 30.23
CA SER A 507 5.07 -5.16 29.96
C SER A 507 5.26 -5.60 28.50
N ALA A 508 6.50 -5.60 28.02
CA ALA A 508 6.80 -6.26 26.75
C ALA A 508 6.39 -7.74 26.83
N PRO A 509 5.64 -8.28 25.84
CA PRO A 509 5.33 -9.70 25.80
C PRO A 509 6.61 -10.55 25.87
N GLU A 510 6.57 -11.60 26.66
CA GLU A 510 7.70 -12.54 26.80
C GLU A 510 7.54 -13.75 25.89
N GLY A 511 8.68 -14.22 25.37
CA GLY A 511 8.77 -15.44 24.57
C GLY A 511 8.47 -15.26 23.09
N GLU A 512 8.83 -16.28 22.32
CA GLU A 512 8.59 -16.37 20.88
C GLU A 512 7.46 -17.36 20.64
N ARG A 513 6.36 -16.90 20.06
CA ARG A 513 5.18 -17.74 19.75
C ARG A 513 5.24 -18.29 18.33
N VAL A 514 5.81 -17.51 17.42
CA VAL A 514 5.99 -17.90 16.03
C VAL A 514 7.45 -17.72 15.65
N VAL A 515 8.11 -18.82 15.24
CA VAL A 515 9.56 -18.85 15.00
C VAL A 515 9.86 -19.41 13.61
N ALA A 516 10.48 -18.60 12.77
CA ALA A 516 11.08 -19.07 11.52
C ALA A 516 12.48 -19.61 11.81
N VAL A 517 12.73 -20.91 11.56
CA VAL A 517 14.01 -21.54 11.90
C VAL A 517 15.13 -21.23 10.90
N ASP A 518 14.80 -20.66 9.76
CA ASP A 518 15.69 -20.37 8.63
C ASP A 518 15.68 -18.88 8.21
N LEU A 519 15.09 -18.01 9.03
CA LEU A 519 15.12 -16.56 8.86
C LEU A 519 15.75 -15.89 10.09
N PRO A 520 16.24 -14.65 9.96
CA PRO A 520 16.58 -13.81 11.10
C PRO A 520 15.38 -13.62 12.03
N SER A 521 15.63 -13.34 13.32
CA SER A 521 14.58 -13.06 14.31
C SER A 521 13.75 -11.80 13.97
N VAL A 522 14.34 -10.86 13.23
CA VAL A 522 13.67 -9.65 12.77
C VAL A 522 13.65 -9.64 11.25
N VAL A 523 12.44 -9.67 10.69
CA VAL A 523 12.16 -9.62 9.25
C VAL A 523 11.17 -8.49 9.00
N ARG A 524 11.63 -7.40 8.40
CA ARG A 524 10.83 -6.18 8.21
C ARG A 524 10.29 -5.99 6.81
N SER A 525 10.70 -6.83 5.86
CA SER A 525 10.28 -6.77 4.46
C SER A 525 9.72 -8.11 4.00
N GLN A 526 8.75 -8.08 3.10
CA GLN A 526 8.24 -9.26 2.40
C GLN A 526 9.10 -9.64 1.19
N VAL A 527 10.05 -8.81 0.81
CA VAL A 527 11.04 -9.11 -0.22
C VAL A 527 12.27 -9.69 0.47
N PHE A 528 12.26 -11.00 0.69
CA PHE A 528 13.36 -11.68 1.40
C PHE A 528 14.53 -12.00 0.47
N PRO A 529 15.78 -11.88 0.95
CA PRO A 529 16.91 -12.50 0.26
C PRO A 529 16.82 -14.03 0.36
N THR A 530 17.13 -14.73 -0.74
CA THR A 530 17.35 -16.18 -0.70
C THR A 530 18.62 -16.50 0.08
N PRO A 531 18.81 -17.78 0.54
CA PRO A 531 20.09 -18.24 1.09
C PRO A 531 21.28 -17.96 0.17
N GLU A 532 21.07 -17.88 -1.16
CA GLU A 532 22.09 -17.52 -2.14
C GLU A 532 22.24 -16.00 -2.35
N GLY A 533 21.63 -15.15 -1.52
CA GLY A 533 21.71 -13.69 -1.60
C GLY A 533 20.86 -13.05 -2.70
N ARG A 534 19.94 -13.80 -3.32
CA ARG A 534 18.95 -13.25 -4.26
C ARG A 534 17.67 -12.92 -3.53
N ALA A 535 17.01 -11.82 -3.93
CA ALA A 535 15.68 -11.53 -3.43
C ALA A 535 14.70 -12.65 -3.86
N VAL A 536 14.11 -13.37 -2.90
CA VAL A 536 13.28 -14.58 -3.13
C VAL A 536 12.11 -14.30 -4.05
N ARG A 537 11.66 -13.05 -4.16
CA ARG A 537 10.40 -12.72 -4.80
C ARG A 537 10.52 -11.84 -6.03
N ALA A 538 11.71 -11.69 -6.52
CA ALA A 538 11.97 -11.10 -7.79
C ALA A 538 12.31 -12.22 -8.77
N GLY A 539 11.31 -12.75 -9.47
CA GLY A 539 11.35 -13.68 -10.56
C GLY A 539 12.62 -14.54 -10.68
N GLY A 540 12.60 -15.75 -10.18
CA GLY A 540 13.74 -16.61 -10.20
C GLY A 540 14.28 -16.89 -11.60
N LYS A 541 15.53 -16.71 -11.79
CA LYS A 541 16.54 -17.68 -12.24
C LYS A 541 17.73 -17.48 -11.40
#